data_659267636c3da81fbf9bd1e232cc398a
#
_entry.id   659267636c3da81fbf9bd1e232cc398a
#
_cell.length_a   1.000
_cell.length_b   1.000
_cell.length_c   1.000
_cell.angle_alpha   90.00
_cell.angle_beta   90.00
_cell.angle_gamma   90.00
#
_symmetry.space_group_name_H-M   'P 1'
#
loop_
_entity.id
_entity.type
_entity.pdbx_description
1 polymer ?
#
loop_
_entity_poly.entity_id
_entity_poly.type
_entity_poly.pdbx_seq_one_letter_code
_entity_poly.pdbx_strand_id
1 'polypeptide(L)'
;HSRVRRQRQMCIRDRPEDAATYDMLCEGKSVGVFQVESRAQMAMLPRLQPRCFHDLVVQVAIVRPGPIQGDMVHPYLRRRAGLEKVTYPSDALRGVLERTLGVPLFQEQAMQIAIVGAGFTGSEADQLRRAMATFKKHGDVAKFHDKMISGMIARGYEPEFAERCFRQIEGFGTYGFPESHAASFALLVYVSAWIKRHYPDVFICALLNAQPMGFYSPSQLVAEARRSGIAVRPADVLSLIHI
;
A
#
# COMPACT_ATOMS: atom_id res chain seq x y z
N HIS A 1 -25.51 7.57 5.15
CA HIS A 1 -24.10 7.41 4.76
C HIS A 1 -23.10 7.91 5.82
N SER A 2 -23.40 8.99 6.58
CA SER A 2 -22.51 9.56 7.60
C SER A 2 -22.36 8.67 8.86
N ARG A 3 -23.44 7.99 9.28
CA ARG A 3 -23.40 7.06 10.45
C ARG A 3 -22.55 5.83 10.21
N VAL A 4 -22.58 5.25 9.02
CA VAL A 4 -21.77 4.06 8.66
C VAL A 4 -20.28 4.42 8.59
N ARG A 5 -19.92 5.63 8.11
CA ARG A 5 -18.54 6.12 8.13
C ARG A 5 -18.01 6.32 9.57
N ARG A 6 -18.81 6.90 10.46
CA ARG A 6 -18.45 7.08 11.89
C ARG A 6 -18.29 5.73 12.60
N GLN A 7 -19.17 4.77 12.33
CA GLN A 7 -19.10 3.44 12.95
C GLN A 7 -17.87 2.64 12.48
N ARG A 8 -17.49 2.72 11.18
CA ARG A 8 -16.24 2.12 10.68
C ARG A 8 -15.00 2.80 11.26
N GLN A 9 -14.99 4.11 11.43
CA GLN A 9 -13.89 4.83 12.08
C GLN A 9 -13.80 4.52 13.58
N MET A 10 -14.93 4.36 14.28
CA MET A 10 -14.95 3.95 15.68
C MET A 10 -14.38 2.55 15.88
N CYS A 11 -14.79 1.56 15.08
CA CYS A 11 -14.26 0.18 15.21
C CYS A 11 -12.76 0.05 14.96
N ILE A 12 -12.15 0.96 14.21
CA ILE A 12 -10.70 1.00 13.96
C ILE A 12 -9.96 1.78 15.06
N ARG A 13 -10.61 2.77 15.70
CA ARG A 13 -10.01 3.59 16.76
C ARG A 13 -10.06 2.95 18.14
N ASP A 14 -11.05 2.11 18.43
CA ASP A 14 -11.34 1.62 19.78
C ASP A 14 -10.65 0.29 20.13
N ARG A 15 -9.97 -0.34 19.17
CA ARG A 15 -9.08 -1.48 19.46
C ARG A 15 -7.64 -1.00 19.39
N PRO A 16 -6.87 -1.12 20.50
CA PRO A 16 -5.44 -0.86 20.45
C PRO A 16 -4.83 -1.78 19.40
N GLU A 17 -4.09 -1.19 18.45
CA GLU A 17 -3.36 -1.95 17.45
C GLU A 17 -2.32 -2.82 18.16
N ASP A 18 -2.23 -4.11 17.79
CA ASP A 18 -1.36 -5.06 18.46
C ASP A 18 0.11 -4.86 18.07
N ALA A 19 0.91 -4.34 18.99
CA ALA A 19 2.32 -4.07 18.78
C ALA A 19 3.11 -5.31 18.38
N ALA A 20 2.80 -6.48 18.94
CA ALA A 20 3.51 -7.72 18.65
C ALA A 20 3.30 -8.18 17.19
N THR A 21 2.13 -7.91 16.61
CA THR A 21 1.86 -8.16 15.19
C THR A 21 2.71 -7.24 14.30
N TYR A 22 2.81 -5.96 14.64
CA TYR A 22 3.67 -5.04 13.89
C TYR A 22 5.15 -5.36 14.03
N ASP A 23 5.61 -5.76 15.22
CA ASP A 23 7.00 -6.20 15.44
C ASP A 23 7.36 -7.39 14.54
N MET A 24 6.49 -8.39 14.47
CA MET A 24 6.67 -9.53 13.55
C MET A 24 6.77 -9.10 12.09
N LEU A 25 5.92 -8.15 11.66
CA LEU A 25 5.95 -7.61 10.30
C LEU A 25 7.23 -6.80 10.04
N CYS A 26 7.69 -6.00 11.01
CA CYS A 26 8.94 -5.24 10.91
C CYS A 26 10.18 -6.15 10.74
N GLU A 27 10.12 -7.38 11.26
CA GLU A 27 11.15 -8.38 11.04
C GLU A 27 11.06 -9.08 9.66
N GLY A 28 10.04 -8.75 8.85
CA GLY A 28 9.80 -9.39 7.56
C GLY A 28 9.26 -10.83 7.65
N LYS A 29 8.77 -11.25 8.82
CA LYS A 29 8.21 -12.59 9.05
C LYS A 29 6.79 -12.73 8.52
N SER A 30 6.61 -12.48 7.21
CA SER A 30 5.30 -12.42 6.56
C SER A 30 4.99 -13.58 5.60
N VAL A 31 5.70 -14.71 5.72
CA VAL A 31 5.37 -15.92 4.94
C VAL A 31 3.93 -16.33 5.18
N GLY A 32 3.14 -16.47 4.12
CA GLY A 32 1.72 -16.81 4.15
C GLY A 32 0.79 -15.66 4.57
N VAL A 33 1.31 -14.52 4.98
CA VAL A 33 0.49 -13.34 5.31
C VAL A 33 -0.02 -12.71 4.02
N PHE A 34 -1.34 -12.61 3.90
CA PHE A 34 -2.00 -12.07 2.71
C PHE A 34 -1.31 -10.81 2.17
N GLN A 35 -1.14 -10.72 0.86
CA GLN A 35 -0.61 -9.57 0.10
C GLN A 35 0.87 -9.20 0.39
N VAL A 36 1.42 -9.45 1.58
CA VAL A 36 2.78 -9.03 1.97
C VAL A 36 3.78 -10.18 2.01
N GLU A 37 3.47 -11.29 1.36
CA GLU A 37 4.26 -12.51 1.32
C GLU A 37 5.23 -12.61 0.13
N SER A 38 5.17 -11.71 -0.86
CA SER A 38 6.11 -11.69 -1.96
C SER A 38 7.50 -11.23 -1.50
N ARG A 39 8.57 -11.66 -2.19
CA ARG A 39 9.95 -11.26 -1.85
C ARG A 39 10.13 -9.75 -1.75
N ALA A 40 9.51 -8.98 -2.66
CA ALA A 40 9.57 -7.52 -2.67
C ALA A 40 8.88 -6.94 -1.43
N GLN A 41 7.69 -7.45 -1.08
CA GLN A 41 6.94 -7.02 0.10
C GLN A 41 7.68 -7.39 1.40
N MET A 42 8.20 -8.61 1.51
CA MET A 42 8.98 -9.05 2.66
C MET A 42 10.25 -8.22 2.87
N ALA A 43 10.96 -7.85 1.79
CA ALA A 43 12.14 -6.99 1.85
C ALA A 43 11.80 -5.53 2.19
N MET A 44 10.56 -5.08 1.89
CA MET A 44 10.10 -3.74 2.18
C MET A 44 9.70 -3.55 3.64
N LEU A 45 9.07 -4.55 4.27
CA LEU A 45 8.57 -4.47 5.65
C LEU A 45 9.63 -3.98 6.66
N PRO A 46 10.87 -4.52 6.71
CA PRO A 46 11.91 -4.03 7.61
C PRO A 46 12.36 -2.59 7.32
N ARG A 47 12.21 -2.13 6.08
CA ARG A 47 12.57 -0.77 5.68
C ARG A 47 11.47 0.22 6.00
N LEU A 48 10.21 -0.18 5.83
CA LEU A 48 9.03 0.64 6.13
C LEU A 48 8.80 0.75 7.63
N GLN A 49 9.06 -0.31 8.40
CA GLN A 49 8.81 -0.39 9.85
C GLN A 49 7.36 0.00 10.19
N PRO A 50 6.35 -0.77 9.77
CA PRO A 50 4.96 -0.44 10.04
C PRO A 50 4.67 -0.46 11.53
N ARG A 51 3.93 0.56 12.03
CA ARG A 51 3.57 0.72 13.45
C ARG A 51 2.09 1.02 13.66
N CYS A 52 1.35 1.25 12.59
CA CYS A 52 -0.08 1.50 12.59
C CYS A 52 -0.75 0.99 11.32
N PHE A 53 -2.06 0.93 11.33
CA PHE A 53 -2.85 0.45 10.18
C PHE A 53 -2.57 1.22 8.88
N HIS A 54 -2.39 2.56 8.99
CA HIS A 54 -2.08 3.37 7.82
C HIS A 54 -0.74 2.97 7.17
N ASP A 55 0.24 2.53 7.95
CA ASP A 55 1.51 2.05 7.41
C ASP A 55 1.33 0.78 6.57
N LEU A 56 0.37 -0.10 6.92
CA LEU A 56 0.03 -1.24 6.10
C LEU A 56 -0.67 -0.84 4.80
N VAL A 57 -1.52 0.20 4.84
CA VAL A 57 -2.13 0.77 3.63
C VAL A 57 -1.05 1.28 2.69
N VAL A 58 -0.06 2.00 3.23
CA VAL A 58 1.10 2.45 2.46
C VAL A 58 1.93 1.27 1.96
N GLN A 59 2.20 0.26 2.79
CA GLN A 59 2.96 -0.96 2.41
C GLN A 59 2.33 -1.64 1.19
N VAL A 60 1.01 -1.81 1.20
CA VAL A 60 0.27 -2.40 0.07
C VAL A 60 0.40 -1.56 -1.20
N ALA A 61 0.33 -0.23 -1.07
CA ALA A 61 0.31 0.66 -2.22
C ALA A 61 1.70 0.99 -2.80
N ILE A 62 2.75 0.96 -1.97
CA ILE A 62 4.08 1.45 -2.36
C ILE A 62 4.87 0.42 -3.17
N VAL A 63 4.66 -0.87 -2.92
CA VAL A 63 5.31 -1.96 -3.67
C VAL A 63 4.49 -2.28 -4.89
N ARG A 64 4.98 -1.88 -6.05
CA ARG A 64 4.32 -2.06 -7.35
C ARG A 64 5.16 -2.94 -8.28
N PRO A 65 4.55 -3.75 -9.15
CA PRO A 65 5.28 -4.44 -10.21
C PRO A 65 5.75 -3.43 -11.26
N GLY A 66 7.05 -3.43 -11.60
CA GLY A 66 7.62 -2.64 -12.68
C GLY A 66 8.76 -1.69 -12.31
N PRO A 67 9.39 -1.02 -13.29
CA PRO A 67 10.59 -0.20 -13.11
C PRO A 67 10.38 1.14 -12.38
N ILE A 68 9.13 1.57 -12.17
CA ILE A 68 8.78 2.87 -11.55
C ILE A 68 8.95 2.86 -10.01
N GLN A 69 9.31 1.72 -9.43
CA GLN A 69 9.42 1.56 -7.98
C GLN A 69 10.50 2.45 -7.34
N GLY A 70 11.61 2.71 -8.04
CA GLY A 70 12.76 3.44 -7.48
C GLY A 70 12.44 4.87 -7.09
N ASP A 71 11.74 5.60 -7.95
CA ASP A 71 11.58 7.05 -7.81
C ASP A 71 10.59 7.48 -6.72
N MET A 72 9.64 6.64 -6.32
CA MET A 72 8.67 6.96 -5.25
C MET A 72 8.99 6.28 -3.92
N VAL A 73 9.55 5.08 -3.95
CA VAL A 73 9.88 4.31 -2.74
C VAL A 73 11.00 5.00 -1.96
N HIS A 74 12.06 5.42 -2.64
CA HIS A 74 13.21 6.03 -1.97
C HIS A 74 12.88 7.33 -1.24
N PRO A 75 12.18 8.33 -1.81
CA PRO A 75 11.81 9.55 -1.10
C PRO A 75 10.93 9.26 0.13
N TYR A 76 9.93 8.40 0.00
CA TYR A 76 9.06 8.05 1.12
C TYR A 76 9.85 7.46 2.29
N LEU A 77 10.68 6.44 2.04
CA LEU A 77 11.48 5.79 3.08
C LEU A 77 12.51 6.73 3.70
N ARG A 78 13.16 7.58 2.92
CA ARG A 78 14.13 8.56 3.42
C ARG A 78 13.46 9.58 4.36
N ARG A 79 12.28 10.07 3.97
CA ARG A 79 11.49 11.01 4.78
C ARG A 79 10.95 10.35 6.04
N ARG A 80 10.47 9.13 5.94
CA ARG A 80 10.03 8.35 7.09
C ARG A 80 11.16 8.08 8.09
N ALA A 81 12.34 7.78 7.59
CA ALA A 81 13.54 7.59 8.43
C ALA A 81 14.16 8.91 8.95
N GLY A 82 13.60 10.07 8.62
CA GLY A 82 14.14 11.38 9.00
C GLY A 82 15.41 11.78 8.25
N LEU A 83 15.81 11.03 7.22
CA LEU A 83 17.00 11.30 6.41
C LEU A 83 16.77 12.41 5.36
N GLU A 84 15.51 12.73 5.09
CA GLU A 84 15.11 13.79 4.17
C GLU A 84 13.97 14.61 4.80
N LYS A 85 14.11 15.94 4.77
CA LYS A 85 13.08 16.84 5.28
C LYS A 85 11.87 16.82 4.33
N VAL A 86 10.68 16.68 4.88
CA VAL A 86 9.44 16.81 4.12
C VAL A 86 9.18 18.28 3.87
N THR A 87 9.10 18.67 2.61
CA THR A 87 8.75 20.04 2.19
C THR A 87 7.49 20.00 1.32
N TYR A 88 6.63 20.97 1.51
CA TYR A 88 5.39 21.10 0.74
C TYR A 88 5.43 22.43 -0.01
N PRO A 89 5.14 22.48 -1.31
CA PRO A 89 5.18 23.71 -2.11
C PRO A 89 4.09 24.71 -1.74
N SER A 90 3.00 24.23 -1.13
CA SER A 90 1.89 25.05 -0.63
C SER A 90 1.13 24.32 0.48
N ASP A 91 0.40 25.09 1.31
CA ASP A 91 -0.47 24.50 2.34
C ASP A 91 -1.60 23.66 1.73
N ALA A 92 -2.07 24.06 0.55
CA ALA A 92 -3.09 23.32 -0.19
C ALA A 92 -2.60 21.92 -0.59
N LEU A 93 -1.39 21.80 -1.12
CA LEU A 93 -0.77 20.50 -1.44
C LEU A 93 -0.32 19.74 -0.20
N ARG A 94 0.03 20.44 0.89
CA ARG A 94 0.28 19.81 2.18
C ARG A 94 -0.95 19.03 2.65
N GLY A 95 -2.15 19.62 2.59
CA GLY A 95 -3.39 18.94 2.98
C GLY A 95 -3.66 17.63 2.21
N VAL A 96 -3.17 17.54 0.97
CA VAL A 96 -3.30 16.33 0.14
C VAL A 96 -2.23 15.28 0.46
N LEU A 97 -0.98 15.70 0.73
CA LEU A 97 0.20 14.83 0.72
C LEU A 97 0.78 14.57 2.11
N GLU A 98 0.28 15.22 3.17
CA GLU A 98 0.84 15.11 4.51
C GLU A 98 0.88 13.66 5.01
N ARG A 99 -0.20 12.91 4.80
CA ARG A 99 -0.33 11.51 5.21
C ARG A 99 0.65 10.56 4.51
N THR A 100 1.22 10.97 3.39
CA THR A 100 2.16 10.20 2.60
C THR A 100 3.53 10.88 2.47
N LEU A 101 3.86 11.75 3.43
CA LEU A 101 5.15 12.43 3.54
C LEU A 101 5.56 13.17 2.26
N GLY A 102 4.57 13.79 1.58
CA GLY A 102 4.81 14.54 0.36
C GLY A 102 4.98 13.70 -0.90
N VAL A 103 4.71 12.40 -0.84
CA VAL A 103 4.78 11.50 -2.00
C VAL A 103 3.37 11.09 -2.41
N PRO A 104 2.91 11.35 -3.63
CA PRO A 104 1.62 10.85 -4.09
C PRO A 104 1.68 9.32 -4.25
N LEU A 105 0.91 8.59 -3.47
CA LEU A 105 0.85 7.13 -3.49
C LEU A 105 -0.49 6.61 -4.04
N PHE A 106 -1.56 7.37 -3.93
CA PHE A 106 -2.92 6.96 -4.25
C PHE A 106 -3.50 7.73 -5.43
N GLN A 107 -4.39 7.10 -6.20
CA GLN A 107 -5.09 7.75 -7.32
C GLN A 107 -5.85 9.00 -6.88
N GLU A 108 -6.47 8.94 -5.71
CA GLU A 108 -7.21 10.05 -5.12
C GLU A 108 -6.30 11.27 -4.87
N GLN A 109 -5.05 11.04 -4.46
CA GLN A 109 -4.09 12.12 -4.31
C GLN A 109 -3.69 12.73 -5.65
N ALA A 110 -3.52 11.94 -6.70
CA ALA A 110 -3.25 12.44 -8.05
C ALA A 110 -4.40 13.34 -8.55
N MET A 111 -5.66 12.92 -8.33
CA MET A 111 -6.83 13.75 -8.66
C MET A 111 -6.86 15.04 -7.83
N GLN A 112 -6.59 14.96 -6.53
CA GLN A 112 -6.59 16.13 -5.65
C GLN A 112 -5.47 17.11 -6.02
N ILE A 113 -4.28 16.64 -6.41
CA ILE A 113 -3.20 17.48 -6.92
C ILE A 113 -3.66 18.23 -8.18
N ALA A 114 -4.35 17.57 -9.11
CA ALA A 114 -4.88 18.23 -10.31
C ALA A 114 -5.94 19.28 -9.97
N ILE A 115 -6.84 19.00 -9.02
CA ILE A 115 -7.90 19.94 -8.59
C ILE A 115 -7.26 21.14 -7.87
N VAL A 116 -6.53 20.89 -6.81
CA VAL A 116 -6.02 21.92 -5.90
C VAL A 116 -4.82 22.65 -6.48
N GLY A 117 -3.89 21.90 -7.09
CA GLY A 117 -2.65 22.44 -7.66
C GLY A 117 -2.84 23.05 -9.03
N ALA A 118 -3.62 22.44 -9.93
CA ALA A 118 -3.76 22.88 -11.32
C ALA A 118 -5.15 23.48 -11.65
N GLY A 119 -6.13 23.41 -10.73
CA GLY A 119 -7.45 23.98 -10.92
C GLY A 119 -8.37 23.18 -11.83
N PHE A 120 -8.19 21.90 -11.89
CA PHE A 120 -9.12 21.02 -12.57
C PHE A 120 -10.46 21.01 -11.84
N THR A 121 -11.54 20.94 -12.59
CA THR A 121 -12.85 20.59 -12.05
C THR A 121 -12.87 19.11 -11.64
N GLY A 122 -13.82 18.72 -10.79
CA GLY A 122 -13.97 17.30 -10.41
C GLY A 122 -14.19 16.38 -11.61
N SER A 123 -14.93 16.85 -12.64
CA SER A 123 -15.17 16.11 -13.88
C SER A 123 -13.86 15.91 -14.67
N GLU A 124 -13.03 16.93 -14.77
CA GLU A 124 -11.74 16.87 -15.47
C GLU A 124 -10.74 15.98 -14.74
N ALA A 125 -10.73 16.03 -13.41
CA ALA A 125 -9.91 15.14 -12.60
C ALA A 125 -10.34 13.68 -12.77
N ASP A 126 -11.64 13.38 -12.90
CA ASP A 126 -12.11 12.02 -13.20
C ASP A 126 -11.75 11.58 -14.62
N GLN A 127 -11.81 12.49 -15.60
CA GLN A 127 -11.32 12.23 -16.96
C GLN A 127 -9.81 11.91 -16.95
N LEU A 128 -9.01 12.68 -16.21
CA LEU A 128 -7.58 12.41 -16.01
C LEU A 128 -7.38 11.01 -15.40
N ARG A 129 -8.12 10.65 -14.35
CA ARG A 129 -8.06 9.32 -13.72
C ARG A 129 -8.35 8.19 -14.71
N ARG A 130 -9.38 8.36 -15.56
CA ARG A 130 -9.72 7.37 -16.59
C ARG A 130 -8.63 7.30 -17.67
N ALA A 131 -8.10 8.46 -18.08
CA ALA A 131 -7.03 8.53 -19.06
C ALA A 131 -5.75 7.88 -18.53
N MET A 132 -5.43 7.99 -17.24
CA MET A 132 -4.27 7.31 -16.63
C MET A 132 -4.27 5.81 -16.91
N ALA A 133 -5.42 5.14 -16.87
CA ALA A 133 -5.54 3.71 -17.16
C ALA A 133 -5.21 3.34 -18.62
N THR A 134 -5.25 4.29 -19.53
CA THR A 134 -5.08 4.11 -20.98
C THR A 134 -3.92 4.91 -21.58
N PHE A 135 -3.09 5.58 -20.78
CA PHE A 135 -2.02 6.48 -21.24
C PHE A 135 -1.09 5.86 -22.29
N LYS A 136 -0.86 4.57 -22.24
CA LYS A 136 -0.01 3.86 -23.23
C LYS A 136 -0.69 3.64 -24.57
N LYS A 137 -2.01 3.81 -24.70
CA LYS A 137 -2.77 3.45 -25.89
C LYS A 137 -3.31 4.63 -26.70
N HIS A 138 -3.49 5.81 -26.11
CA HIS A 138 -4.16 6.92 -26.78
C HIS A 138 -3.48 8.25 -26.41
N GLY A 139 -3.24 9.10 -27.41
CA GLY A 139 -2.50 10.37 -27.33
C GLY A 139 -3.12 11.52 -26.50
N ASP A 140 -4.08 11.23 -25.61
CA ASP A 140 -4.76 12.25 -24.78
C ASP A 140 -3.88 12.79 -23.63
N VAL A 141 -2.69 12.20 -23.42
CA VAL A 141 -1.77 12.59 -22.35
C VAL A 141 -1.32 14.05 -22.50
N ALA A 142 -0.97 14.48 -23.72
CA ALA A 142 -0.49 15.82 -23.99
C ALA A 142 -1.49 16.91 -23.56
N LYS A 143 -2.78 16.69 -23.79
CA LYS A 143 -3.83 17.64 -23.42
C LYS A 143 -3.92 17.86 -21.90
N PHE A 144 -3.82 16.78 -21.11
CA PHE A 144 -3.81 16.89 -19.66
C PHE A 144 -2.49 17.45 -19.13
N HIS A 145 -1.37 17.14 -19.78
CA HIS A 145 -0.05 17.69 -19.46
C HIS A 145 -0.07 19.20 -19.53
N ASP A 146 -0.36 19.76 -20.71
CA ASP A 146 -0.35 21.21 -20.93
C ASP A 146 -1.29 21.95 -19.99
N LYS A 147 -2.49 21.39 -19.79
CA LYS A 147 -3.45 21.97 -18.85
C LYS A 147 -2.95 21.96 -17.41
N MET A 148 -2.33 20.85 -16.98
CA MET A 148 -1.83 20.73 -15.63
C MET A 148 -0.64 21.67 -15.39
N ILE A 149 0.32 21.72 -16.31
CA ILE A 149 1.48 22.58 -16.20
C ILE A 149 1.07 24.06 -16.18
N SER A 150 0.26 24.49 -17.16
CA SER A 150 -0.22 25.87 -17.22
C SER A 150 -1.09 26.25 -15.99
N GLY A 151 -1.92 25.34 -15.52
CA GLY A 151 -2.76 25.56 -14.34
C GLY A 151 -1.95 25.69 -13.04
N MET A 152 -0.89 24.91 -12.90
CA MET A 152 0.05 25.00 -11.76
C MET A 152 0.87 26.29 -11.80
N ILE A 153 1.44 26.65 -12.95
CA ILE A 153 2.21 27.90 -13.15
C ILE A 153 1.32 29.11 -12.85
N ALA A 154 0.07 29.13 -13.32
CA ALA A 154 -0.88 30.20 -13.04
C ALA A 154 -1.19 30.37 -11.54
N ARG A 155 -0.93 29.34 -10.72
CA ARG A 155 -1.08 29.34 -9.26
C ARG A 155 0.22 29.57 -8.51
N GLY A 156 1.30 29.93 -9.22
CA GLY A 156 2.58 30.31 -8.63
C GLY A 156 3.51 29.14 -8.32
N TYR A 157 3.25 27.95 -8.88
CA TYR A 157 4.19 26.85 -8.77
C TYR A 157 5.29 26.94 -9.82
N GLU A 158 6.51 26.53 -9.44
CA GLU A 158 7.65 26.49 -10.34
C GLU A 158 7.42 25.48 -11.47
N PRO A 159 7.81 25.81 -12.74
CA PRO A 159 7.61 24.91 -13.88
C PRO A 159 8.21 23.52 -13.67
N GLU A 160 9.42 23.44 -13.11
CA GLU A 160 10.08 22.17 -12.81
C GLU A 160 9.31 21.33 -11.79
N PHE A 161 8.66 21.98 -10.83
CA PHE A 161 7.81 21.29 -9.87
C PHE A 161 6.54 20.74 -10.53
N ALA A 162 5.90 21.52 -11.38
CA ALA A 162 4.72 21.10 -12.13
C ALA A 162 5.02 19.89 -13.01
N GLU A 163 6.13 19.91 -13.72
CA GLU A 163 6.63 18.79 -14.54
C GLU A 163 6.89 17.52 -13.71
N ARG A 164 7.49 17.65 -12.53
CA ARG A 164 7.70 16.51 -11.62
C ARG A 164 6.36 15.93 -11.14
N CYS A 165 5.39 16.78 -10.80
CA CYS A 165 4.06 16.36 -10.41
C CYS A 165 3.36 15.58 -11.53
N PHE A 166 3.41 16.10 -12.76
CA PHE A 166 2.80 15.43 -13.89
C PHE A 166 3.46 14.07 -14.18
N ARG A 167 4.78 13.98 -14.18
CA ARG A 167 5.50 12.70 -14.35
C ARG A 167 5.16 11.67 -13.27
N GLN A 168 4.96 12.12 -12.03
CA GLN A 168 4.51 11.25 -10.97
C GLN A 168 3.09 10.72 -11.24
N ILE A 169 2.18 11.59 -11.69
CA ILE A 169 0.81 11.21 -12.06
C ILE A 169 0.81 10.28 -13.29
N GLU A 170 1.63 10.55 -14.29
CA GLU A 170 1.80 9.67 -15.46
C GLU A 170 2.25 8.26 -15.04
N GLY A 171 3.15 8.17 -14.06
CA GLY A 171 3.58 6.92 -13.45
C GLY A 171 2.43 6.09 -12.83
N PHE A 172 1.32 6.72 -12.41
CA PHE A 172 0.11 6.03 -11.97
C PHE A 172 -0.67 5.36 -13.11
N GLY A 173 -0.47 5.79 -14.36
CA GLY A 173 -1.15 5.22 -15.54
C GLY A 173 -0.86 3.75 -15.77
N THR A 174 0.20 3.22 -15.17
CA THR A 174 0.52 1.80 -15.27
C THR A 174 -0.10 0.99 -14.12
N TYR A 175 -0.21 1.57 -12.91
CA TYR A 175 -0.75 0.94 -11.71
C TYR A 175 -1.08 1.98 -10.64
N GLY A 176 -2.15 2.75 -10.83
CA GLY A 176 -2.68 3.59 -9.76
C GLY A 176 -3.44 2.74 -8.75
N PHE A 177 -3.04 2.77 -7.47
CA PHE A 177 -3.76 2.07 -6.40
C PHE A 177 -4.81 3.02 -5.79
N PRO A 178 -6.11 2.69 -5.81
CA PRO A 178 -7.10 3.41 -5.01
C PRO A 178 -6.82 3.24 -3.52
N GLU A 179 -6.91 4.31 -2.74
CA GLU A 179 -6.66 4.26 -1.29
C GLU A 179 -7.63 3.30 -0.60
N SER A 180 -8.90 3.28 -1.01
CA SER A 180 -9.91 2.36 -0.49
C SER A 180 -9.57 0.89 -0.74
N HIS A 181 -9.00 0.57 -1.90
CA HIS A 181 -8.54 -0.76 -2.24
C HIS A 181 -7.32 -1.15 -1.36
N ALA A 182 -6.33 -0.26 -1.25
CA ALA A 182 -5.19 -0.48 -0.38
C ALA A 182 -5.60 -0.69 1.09
N ALA A 183 -6.58 0.08 1.59
CA ALA A 183 -7.11 -0.07 2.94
C ALA A 183 -7.84 -1.40 3.15
N SER A 184 -8.62 -1.86 2.16
CA SER A 184 -9.29 -3.16 2.22
C SER A 184 -8.28 -4.31 2.29
N PHE A 185 -7.22 -4.25 1.49
CA PHE A 185 -6.14 -5.25 1.52
C PHE A 185 -5.31 -5.16 2.82
N ALA A 186 -5.03 -3.96 3.32
CA ALA A 186 -4.33 -3.77 4.58
C ALA A 186 -5.09 -4.38 5.78
N LEU A 187 -6.43 -4.38 5.74
CA LEU A 187 -7.22 -5.06 6.75
C LEU A 187 -6.98 -6.58 6.73
N LEU A 188 -6.93 -7.17 5.54
CA LEU A 188 -6.62 -8.61 5.40
C LEU A 188 -5.17 -8.91 5.79
N VAL A 189 -4.22 -8.02 5.47
CA VAL A 189 -2.83 -8.11 5.95
C VAL A 189 -2.80 -8.16 7.48
N TYR A 190 -3.46 -7.20 8.14
CA TYR A 190 -3.45 -7.11 9.60
C TYR A 190 -4.08 -8.33 10.25
N VAL A 191 -5.26 -8.75 9.80
CA VAL A 191 -5.96 -9.91 10.34
C VAL A 191 -5.14 -11.19 10.17
N SER A 192 -4.61 -11.44 8.98
CA SER A 192 -3.80 -12.64 8.72
C SER A 192 -2.47 -12.62 9.48
N ALA A 193 -1.83 -11.44 9.62
CA ALA A 193 -0.62 -11.28 10.42
C ALA A 193 -0.89 -11.50 11.92
N TRP A 194 -2.02 -11.00 12.42
CA TRP A 194 -2.43 -11.18 13.81
C TRP A 194 -2.68 -12.67 14.12
N ILE A 195 -3.40 -13.39 13.25
CA ILE A 195 -3.60 -14.83 13.40
C ILE A 195 -2.25 -15.56 13.39
N LYS A 196 -1.38 -15.24 12.44
CA LYS A 196 -0.02 -15.82 12.38
C LYS A 196 0.77 -15.57 13.66
N ARG A 197 0.67 -14.37 14.23
CA ARG A 197 1.42 -14.00 15.44
C ARG A 197 0.93 -14.72 16.68
N HIS A 198 -0.38 -14.84 16.86
CA HIS A 198 -0.99 -15.33 18.09
C HIS A 198 -1.41 -16.81 18.03
N TYR A 199 -1.68 -17.33 16.82
CA TYR A 199 -2.10 -18.71 16.57
C TYR A 199 -1.37 -19.30 15.37
N PRO A 200 -0.04 -19.41 15.42
CA PRO A 200 0.78 -19.76 14.26
C PRO A 200 0.51 -21.21 13.78
N ASP A 201 0.16 -22.12 14.66
CA ASP A 201 -0.24 -23.50 14.35
C ASP A 201 -1.55 -23.55 13.57
N VAL A 202 -2.57 -22.83 14.03
CA VAL A 202 -3.86 -22.68 13.35
C VAL A 202 -3.69 -22.02 12.00
N PHE A 203 -2.85 -20.98 11.93
CA PHE A 203 -2.56 -20.26 10.69
C PHE A 203 -1.95 -21.18 9.62
N ILE A 204 -0.92 -21.94 9.99
CA ILE A 204 -0.25 -22.87 9.05
C ILE A 204 -1.20 -24.02 8.67
N CYS A 205 -1.96 -24.55 9.61
CA CYS A 205 -2.98 -25.57 9.32
C CYS A 205 -4.01 -25.09 8.31
N ALA A 206 -4.53 -23.87 8.47
CA ALA A 206 -5.46 -23.26 7.52
C ALA A 206 -4.85 -23.09 6.13
N LEU A 207 -3.58 -22.66 6.03
CA LEU A 207 -2.88 -22.55 4.76
C LEU A 207 -2.65 -23.91 4.08
N LEU A 208 -2.34 -24.94 4.84
CA LEU A 208 -2.21 -26.31 4.31
C LEU A 208 -3.55 -26.85 3.78
N ASN A 209 -4.65 -26.57 4.48
CA ASN A 209 -5.99 -26.97 4.04
C ASN A 209 -6.50 -26.17 2.83
N ALA A 210 -5.98 -24.96 2.63
CA ALA A 210 -6.35 -24.09 1.49
C ALA A 210 -5.55 -24.41 0.20
N GLN A 211 -4.75 -25.48 0.18
CA GLN A 211 -4.03 -25.88 -1.03
C GLN A 211 -5.01 -26.29 -2.17
N PRO A 212 -4.68 -26.00 -3.44
CA PRO A 212 -3.38 -25.48 -3.93
C PRO A 212 -3.24 -23.96 -3.77
N MET A 213 -2.07 -23.53 -3.22
CA MET A 213 -1.70 -22.11 -3.12
C MET A 213 -0.56 -21.77 -4.09
N GLY A 214 -0.59 -20.57 -4.71
CA GLY A 214 0.37 -20.17 -5.72
C GLY A 214 1.78 -19.83 -5.20
N PHE A 215 1.93 -19.44 -3.93
CA PHE A 215 3.21 -18.93 -3.40
C PHE A 215 4.07 -19.97 -2.70
N TYR A 216 3.48 -20.91 -1.97
CA TYR A 216 4.20 -21.86 -1.12
C TYR A 216 3.71 -23.27 -1.35
N SER A 217 4.65 -24.19 -1.49
CA SER A 217 4.35 -25.63 -1.45
C SER A 217 4.05 -26.07 -0.01
N PRO A 218 3.34 -27.19 0.20
CA PRO A 218 3.14 -27.75 1.53
C PRO A 218 4.42 -27.96 2.31
N SER A 219 5.50 -28.40 1.65
CA SER A 219 6.81 -28.59 2.27
C SER A 219 7.42 -27.28 2.78
N GLN A 220 7.25 -26.17 2.07
CA GLN A 220 7.71 -24.86 2.52
C GLN A 220 6.92 -24.35 3.73
N LEU A 221 5.60 -24.58 3.77
CA LEU A 221 4.76 -24.24 4.93
C LEU A 221 5.14 -25.08 6.16
N VAL A 222 5.40 -26.37 5.99
CA VAL A 222 5.88 -27.24 7.06
C VAL A 222 7.26 -26.79 7.56
N ALA A 223 8.17 -26.38 6.67
CA ALA A 223 9.45 -25.85 7.06
C ALA A 223 9.31 -24.52 7.84
N GLU A 224 8.39 -23.67 7.46
CA GLU A 224 8.07 -22.42 8.18
C GLU A 224 7.48 -22.71 9.57
N ALA A 225 6.57 -23.68 9.68
CA ALA A 225 6.03 -24.12 10.96
C ALA A 225 7.14 -24.54 11.93
N ARG A 226 8.05 -25.40 11.46
CA ARG A 226 9.21 -25.87 12.27
C ARG A 226 10.13 -24.75 12.68
N ARG A 227 10.42 -23.80 11.78
CA ARG A 227 11.22 -22.59 12.10
C ARG A 227 10.53 -21.70 13.17
N SER A 228 9.20 -21.70 13.19
CA SER A 228 8.39 -20.99 14.19
C SER A 228 8.23 -21.78 15.51
N GLY A 229 8.92 -22.94 15.66
CA GLY A 229 8.85 -23.75 16.86
C GLY A 229 7.61 -24.64 16.96
N ILE A 230 6.82 -24.77 15.88
CA ILE A 230 5.62 -25.61 15.85
C ILE A 230 6.01 -27.06 15.59
N ALA A 231 5.53 -27.97 16.43
CA ALA A 231 5.70 -29.40 16.22
C ALA A 231 4.79 -29.91 15.11
N VAL A 232 5.38 -30.32 13.99
CA VAL A 232 4.63 -30.91 12.88
C VAL A 232 4.84 -32.42 12.91
N ARG A 233 3.75 -33.15 13.17
CA ARG A 233 3.71 -34.62 13.18
C ARG A 233 3.35 -35.15 11.79
N PRO A 234 3.77 -36.37 11.43
CA PRO A 234 3.25 -37.06 10.24
C PRO A 234 1.73 -37.21 10.32
N ALA A 235 1.06 -37.21 9.17
CA ALA A 235 -0.36 -37.56 9.13
C ALA A 235 -0.54 -39.00 9.63
N ASP A 236 -1.42 -39.18 10.60
CA ASP A 236 -1.76 -40.50 11.17
C ASP A 236 -3.21 -40.83 10.82
N VAL A 237 -3.40 -41.83 9.98
CA VAL A 237 -4.74 -42.28 9.52
C VAL A 237 -5.60 -42.82 10.68
N LEU A 238 -4.96 -43.27 11.75
CA LEU A 238 -5.66 -43.80 12.93
C LEU A 238 -6.00 -42.69 13.94
N SER A 239 -5.46 -41.49 13.77
CA SER A 239 -5.65 -40.37 14.69
C SER A 239 -6.40 -39.18 14.00
N LEU A 240 -7.44 -39.49 13.24
CA LEU A 240 -8.29 -38.51 12.55
C LEU A 240 -9.00 -37.50 13.49
N ILE A 241 -8.92 -37.67 14.78
CA ILE A 241 -9.57 -36.83 15.81
C ILE A 241 -8.74 -35.53 16.04
N HIS A 242 -7.54 -35.40 15.48
CA HIS A 242 -6.61 -34.30 15.79
C HIS A 242 -6.22 -33.47 14.56
N ILE A 243 -7.06 -33.43 13.53
CA ILE A 243 -6.92 -32.54 12.38
C ILE A 243 -7.78 -31.31 12.58
#